data_c6bcd0f613e964561af3ce034b5e7114
#
_entry.id   c6bcd0f613e964561af3ce034b5e7114
#
_cell.length_a   1.000
_cell.length_b   1.000
_cell.length_c   1.000
_cell.angle_alpha   90.00
_cell.angle_beta   90.00
_cell.angle_gamma   90.00
#
_symmetry.space_group_name_H-M   'P 1'
#
loop_
_entity.id
_entity.type
_entity.pdbx_description
1 polymer ?
#
loop_
_entity_poly.entity_id
_entity_poly.type
_entity_poly.pdbx_seq_one_letter_code
_entity_poly.pdbx_strand_id
1 'polypeptide(L)'
;MDISCVLIPLLAGLIFGILGYYLGKKTSSKSEHSLASSLQSDLDACKTHTKSLMARISSLEADLAEKKAKPIQKKSTLQTTPTLLFDTAQAKNILGKKVKENDLKIVEGIGPKIEALFNAAGITTWHDLSEASTEKLQAILDAGGENYAIHNPSTWAKQALMAYEGKWQELKDWQAGLRGGKE
;
A
#
# COMPACT_ATOMS: atom_id res chain seq x y z
N MET A 1 67.13 -39.92 17.50
CA MET A 1 65.89 -39.25 17.10
C MET A 1 66.16 -38.42 15.89
N ASP A 2 65.63 -38.84 14.75
CA ASP A 2 65.95 -38.21 13.47
C ASP A 2 65.28 -36.85 13.37
N ILE A 3 66.09 -35.81 13.34
CA ILE A 3 65.67 -34.40 13.22
C ILE A 3 64.77 -34.21 11.98
N SER A 4 64.92 -35.05 10.96
CA SER A 4 64.08 -35.06 9.77
C SER A 4 62.58 -35.35 10.01
N CYS A 5 62.27 -36.21 11.00
CA CYS A 5 60.85 -36.55 11.30
C CYS A 5 60.05 -35.44 11.94
N VAL A 6 60.73 -34.46 12.53
CA VAL A 6 60.05 -33.30 13.15
C VAL A 6 60.09 -32.11 12.23
N LEU A 7 61.12 -31.96 11.41
CA LEU A 7 61.34 -30.80 10.56
C LEU A 7 60.33 -30.77 9.37
N ILE A 8 60.02 -31.94 8.80
CA ILE A 8 59.10 -32.03 7.63
C ILE A 8 57.68 -31.62 7.96
N PRO A 9 57.02 -32.12 9.05
CA PRO A 9 55.67 -31.68 9.37
C PRO A 9 55.60 -30.23 9.83
N LEU A 10 56.65 -29.70 10.42
CA LEU A 10 56.74 -28.31 10.84
C LEU A 10 56.78 -27.34 9.65
N LEU A 11 57.61 -27.68 8.62
CA LEU A 11 57.66 -26.94 7.36
C LEU A 11 56.34 -27.02 6.57
N ALA A 12 55.71 -28.21 6.51
CA ALA A 12 54.42 -28.38 5.86
C ALA A 12 53.33 -27.54 6.54
N GLY A 13 53.26 -27.53 7.87
CA GLY A 13 52.32 -26.70 8.61
C GLY A 13 52.50 -25.21 8.37
N LEU A 14 53.73 -24.73 8.27
CA LEU A 14 54.05 -23.35 8.00
C LEU A 14 53.60 -22.92 6.59
N ILE A 15 53.86 -23.77 5.58
CA ILE A 15 53.41 -23.54 4.20
C ILE A 15 51.90 -23.49 4.08
N PHE A 16 51.17 -24.47 4.67
CA PHE A 16 49.72 -24.48 4.67
C PHE A 16 49.11 -23.34 5.46
N GLY A 17 49.72 -22.93 6.56
CA GLY A 17 49.31 -21.75 7.34
C GLY A 17 49.40 -20.44 6.55
N ILE A 18 50.52 -20.25 5.84
CA ILE A 18 50.74 -19.07 4.99
C ILE A 18 49.77 -19.08 3.80
N LEU A 19 49.62 -20.23 3.12
CA LEU A 19 48.66 -20.35 2.01
C LEU A 19 47.20 -20.09 2.48
N GLY A 20 46.78 -20.65 3.61
CA GLY A 20 45.45 -20.41 4.21
C GLY A 20 45.21 -18.96 4.55
N TYR A 21 46.22 -18.27 5.11
CA TYR A 21 46.14 -16.85 5.42
C TYR A 21 45.98 -15.99 4.15
N TYR A 22 46.76 -16.25 3.10
CA TYR A 22 46.64 -15.50 1.83
C TYR A 22 45.32 -15.77 1.09
N LEU A 23 44.85 -17.01 1.08
CA LEU A 23 43.55 -17.38 0.48
C LEU A 23 42.41 -16.76 1.25
N GLY A 24 42.41 -16.81 2.58
CA GLY A 24 41.39 -16.21 3.43
C GLY A 24 41.27 -14.70 3.28
N LYS A 25 42.41 -14.00 3.16
CA LYS A 25 42.45 -12.55 2.94
C LYS A 25 41.91 -12.14 1.57
N LYS A 26 42.10 -12.97 0.53
CA LYS A 26 41.70 -12.66 -0.84
C LYS A 26 40.19 -12.88 -1.07
N THR A 27 39.55 -13.79 -0.34
CA THR A 27 38.12 -14.07 -0.46
C THR A 27 37.26 -13.14 0.39
N SER A 28 37.71 -12.72 1.57
CA SER A 28 36.92 -11.85 2.46
C SER A 28 36.73 -10.43 1.90
N SER A 29 37.74 -9.85 1.24
CA SER A 29 37.66 -8.46 0.78
C SER A 29 36.75 -8.24 -0.45
N LYS A 30 36.49 -9.28 -1.25
CA LYS A 30 35.71 -9.17 -2.48
C LYS A 30 34.18 -9.18 -2.20
N SER A 31 33.74 -9.89 -1.17
CA SER A 31 32.33 -10.01 -0.77
C SER A 31 31.86 -8.73 -0.06
N GLU A 32 32.70 -8.16 0.80
CA GLU A 32 32.32 -6.94 1.54
C GLU A 32 32.26 -5.69 0.62
N HIS A 33 33.16 -5.59 -0.35
CA HIS A 33 33.12 -4.48 -1.31
C HIS A 33 31.90 -4.53 -2.23
N SER A 34 31.44 -5.71 -2.65
CA SER A 34 30.26 -5.83 -3.50
C SER A 34 28.98 -5.51 -2.74
N LEU A 35 28.88 -5.93 -1.47
CA LEU A 35 27.74 -5.63 -0.62
C LEU A 35 27.68 -4.14 -0.27
N ALA A 36 28.84 -3.54 0.05
CA ALA A 36 28.93 -2.11 0.34
C ALA A 36 28.56 -1.24 -0.88
N SER A 37 28.98 -1.63 -2.08
CA SER A 37 28.62 -0.90 -3.31
C SER A 37 27.14 -1.05 -3.67
N SER A 38 26.54 -2.22 -3.44
CA SER A 38 25.11 -2.45 -3.63
C SER A 38 24.27 -1.60 -2.67
N LEU A 39 24.61 -1.63 -1.38
CA LEU A 39 23.95 -0.80 -0.35
C LEU A 39 24.09 0.70 -0.62
N GLN A 40 25.26 1.13 -1.12
CA GLN A 40 25.47 2.53 -1.50
C GLN A 40 24.59 2.93 -2.69
N SER A 41 24.46 2.06 -3.70
CA SER A 41 23.56 2.27 -4.84
C SER A 41 22.09 2.37 -4.41
N ASP A 42 21.65 1.49 -3.52
CA ASP A 42 20.28 1.50 -2.99
C ASP A 42 20.00 2.76 -2.15
N LEU A 43 21.00 3.20 -1.38
CA LEU A 43 20.92 4.44 -0.61
C LEU A 43 20.80 5.66 -1.52
N ASP A 44 21.58 5.71 -2.60
CA ASP A 44 21.55 6.82 -3.55
C ASP A 44 20.26 6.82 -4.36
N ALA A 45 19.73 5.65 -4.72
CA ALA A 45 18.41 5.52 -5.33
C ALA A 45 17.28 6.01 -4.38
N CYS A 46 17.35 5.65 -3.12
CA CYS A 46 16.40 6.10 -2.11
C CYS A 46 16.46 7.63 -1.91
N LYS A 47 17.67 8.20 -1.86
CA LYS A 47 17.88 9.67 -1.76
C LYS A 47 17.31 10.41 -2.98
N THR A 48 17.54 9.90 -4.19
CA THR A 48 16.99 10.51 -5.41
C THR A 48 15.48 10.45 -5.45
N HIS A 49 14.89 9.34 -5.02
CA HIS A 49 13.44 9.20 -4.92
C HIS A 49 12.84 10.16 -3.87
N THR A 50 13.47 10.26 -2.70
CA THR A 50 13.04 11.21 -1.65
C THR A 50 13.13 12.66 -2.13
N LYS A 51 14.20 13.01 -2.85
CA LYS A 51 14.38 14.36 -3.43
C LYS A 51 13.31 14.67 -4.48
N SER A 52 12.95 13.69 -5.31
CA SER A 52 11.87 13.82 -6.29
C SER A 52 10.50 14.02 -5.62
N LEU A 53 10.22 13.27 -4.56
CA LEU A 53 8.98 13.44 -3.79
C LEU A 53 8.90 14.82 -3.11
N MET A 54 10.00 15.28 -2.51
CA MET A 54 10.06 16.62 -1.91
C MET A 54 9.85 17.74 -2.94
N ALA A 55 10.43 17.61 -4.14
CA ALA A 55 10.19 18.56 -5.23
C ALA A 55 8.71 18.57 -5.64
N ARG A 56 8.07 17.40 -5.67
CA ARG A 56 6.66 17.28 -6.01
C ARG A 56 5.74 17.87 -4.92
N ILE A 57 6.07 17.67 -3.66
CA ILE A 57 5.37 18.31 -2.53
C ILE A 57 5.50 19.83 -2.64
N SER A 58 6.70 20.35 -2.84
CA SER A 58 6.93 21.79 -2.98
C SER A 58 6.16 22.41 -4.15
N SER A 59 6.06 21.71 -5.30
CA SER A 59 5.26 22.19 -6.44
C SER A 59 3.76 22.21 -6.11
N LEU A 60 3.26 21.19 -5.43
CA LEU A 60 1.86 21.13 -5.01
C LEU A 60 1.52 22.18 -3.96
N GLU A 61 2.43 22.45 -3.04
CA GLU A 61 2.28 23.54 -2.05
C GLU A 61 2.28 24.92 -2.70
N ALA A 62 3.10 25.13 -3.74
CA ALA A 62 3.10 26.37 -4.53
C ALA A 62 1.77 26.56 -5.28
N ASP A 63 1.25 25.49 -5.91
CA ASP A 63 -0.05 25.49 -6.58
C ASP A 63 -1.20 25.77 -5.61
N LEU A 64 -1.12 25.25 -4.39
CA LEU A 64 -2.09 25.52 -3.34
C LEU A 64 -1.99 26.97 -2.82
N ALA A 65 -0.79 27.52 -2.71
CA ALA A 65 -0.57 28.91 -2.30
C ALA A 65 -1.08 29.89 -3.35
N GLU A 66 -0.86 29.60 -4.63
CA GLU A 66 -1.40 30.41 -5.74
C GLU A 66 -2.93 30.39 -5.79
N LYS A 67 -3.55 29.23 -5.52
CA LYS A 67 -5.01 29.13 -5.39
C LYS A 67 -5.57 29.87 -4.17
N LYS A 68 -4.81 30.00 -3.09
CA LYS A 68 -5.19 30.76 -1.89
C LYS A 68 -5.02 32.28 -2.04
N ALA A 69 -4.14 32.75 -2.94
CA ALA A 69 -3.83 34.15 -3.13
C ALA A 69 -4.79 34.91 -4.04
N LYS A 70 -5.75 34.24 -4.69
CA LYS A 70 -6.82 34.93 -5.45
C LYS A 70 -7.97 35.28 -4.51
N PRO A 71 -8.32 36.58 -4.35
CA PRO A 71 -9.47 36.96 -3.54
C PRO A 71 -10.73 36.32 -4.10
N ILE A 72 -11.42 35.58 -3.26
CA ILE A 72 -12.69 34.94 -3.59
C ILE A 72 -13.74 36.02 -3.81
N GLN A 73 -13.90 36.50 -5.04
CA GLN A 73 -15.16 37.06 -5.45
C GLN A 73 -16.18 35.92 -5.44
N LYS A 74 -17.11 35.98 -4.49
CA LYS A 74 -18.33 35.18 -4.49
C LYS A 74 -19.08 35.40 -5.81
N LYS A 75 -18.74 34.66 -6.82
CA LYS A 75 -19.61 34.38 -7.93
C LYS A 75 -19.87 32.89 -7.88
N SER A 76 -21.05 32.57 -7.39
CA SER A 76 -21.66 31.26 -7.47
C SER A 76 -21.59 30.81 -8.93
N THR A 77 -20.53 30.08 -9.24
CA THR A 77 -20.46 29.25 -10.41
C THR A 77 -19.98 27.92 -9.84
N LEU A 78 -20.90 27.00 -9.72
CA LEU A 78 -20.66 25.60 -9.55
C LEU A 78 -19.51 25.23 -10.50
N GLN A 79 -18.26 25.13 -10.00
CA GLN A 79 -17.28 24.27 -10.63
C GLN A 79 -17.66 22.87 -10.20
N THR A 80 -18.45 22.29 -11.05
CA THR A 80 -18.70 20.87 -11.14
C THR A 80 -17.36 20.17 -11.29
N THR A 81 -16.71 19.78 -10.15
CA THR A 81 -16.23 18.41 -10.12
C THR A 81 -17.40 17.61 -10.68
N PRO A 82 -17.22 16.69 -11.63
CA PRO A 82 -18.31 15.82 -11.97
C PRO A 82 -18.65 15.04 -10.72
N THR A 83 -19.55 15.58 -9.91
CA THR A 83 -20.37 14.79 -9.02
C THR A 83 -21.08 13.88 -10.01
N LEU A 84 -20.57 12.69 -10.19
CA LEU A 84 -21.27 11.64 -10.90
C LEU A 84 -22.59 11.54 -10.16
N LEU A 85 -23.62 12.16 -10.74
CA LEU A 85 -24.97 12.14 -10.17
C LEU A 85 -25.30 10.67 -10.04
N PHE A 86 -25.41 10.21 -8.81
CA PHE A 86 -25.76 8.83 -8.51
C PHE A 86 -27.07 8.49 -9.21
N ASP A 87 -26.99 7.69 -10.27
CA ASP A 87 -28.15 7.21 -11.00
C ASP A 87 -28.69 5.92 -10.33
N THR A 88 -29.67 6.12 -9.47
CA THR A 88 -30.38 5.03 -8.77
C THR A 88 -31.02 4.03 -9.75
N ALA A 89 -31.50 4.50 -10.92
CA ALA A 89 -32.14 3.63 -11.90
C ALA A 89 -31.12 2.74 -12.59
N GLN A 90 -29.97 3.28 -12.96
CA GLN A 90 -28.86 2.54 -13.56
C GLN A 90 -28.30 1.49 -12.57
N ALA A 91 -28.02 1.91 -11.33
CA ALA A 91 -27.54 1.01 -10.28
C ALA A 91 -28.53 -0.15 -10.04
N LYS A 92 -29.83 0.14 -9.96
CA LYS A 92 -30.88 -0.88 -9.78
C LYS A 92 -30.95 -1.86 -10.95
N ASN A 93 -30.90 -1.35 -12.18
CA ASN A 93 -31.00 -2.20 -13.37
C ASN A 93 -29.81 -3.18 -13.47
N ILE A 94 -28.59 -2.71 -13.18
CA ILE A 94 -27.39 -3.53 -13.27
C ILE A 94 -27.27 -4.50 -12.10
N LEU A 95 -27.45 -4.02 -10.87
CA LEU A 95 -27.25 -4.82 -9.65
C LEU A 95 -28.47 -5.67 -9.27
N GLY A 96 -29.63 -5.40 -9.87
CA GLY A 96 -30.87 -6.14 -9.60
C GLY A 96 -31.48 -5.85 -8.22
N LYS A 97 -30.92 -4.91 -7.46
CA LYS A 97 -31.38 -4.51 -6.12
C LYS A 97 -31.50 -2.99 -6.01
N LYS A 98 -32.39 -2.51 -5.13
CA LYS A 98 -32.52 -1.08 -4.86
C LYS A 98 -31.31 -0.61 -4.06
N VAL A 99 -30.56 0.34 -4.60
CA VAL A 99 -29.39 0.95 -3.98
C VAL A 99 -29.75 2.39 -3.59
N LYS A 100 -29.35 2.78 -2.40
CA LYS A 100 -29.36 4.18 -1.96
C LYS A 100 -27.96 4.75 -2.12
N GLU A 101 -27.87 6.06 -2.34
CA GLU A 101 -26.61 6.75 -2.36
C GLU A 101 -25.84 6.55 -1.05
N ASN A 102 -24.57 6.25 -1.13
CA ASN A 102 -23.69 6.00 0.01
C ASN A 102 -24.10 4.81 0.93
N ASP A 103 -24.91 3.90 0.42
CA ASP A 103 -25.21 2.64 1.12
C ASP A 103 -24.01 1.73 1.08
N LEU A 104 -23.27 1.62 2.20
CA LEU A 104 -22.05 0.82 2.26
C LEU A 104 -22.29 -0.69 2.07
N LYS A 105 -23.52 -1.15 2.26
CA LYS A 105 -23.91 -2.56 2.03
C LYS A 105 -23.89 -3.00 0.57
N ILE A 106 -23.62 -2.08 -0.34
CA ILE A 106 -23.38 -2.44 -1.73
C ILE A 106 -22.06 -3.19 -1.89
N VAL A 107 -21.10 -2.90 -1.02
CA VAL A 107 -19.80 -3.55 -0.94
C VAL A 107 -19.97 -4.97 -0.39
N GLU A 108 -19.52 -5.95 -1.14
CA GLU A 108 -19.60 -7.33 -0.70
C GLU A 108 -18.71 -7.58 0.52
N GLY A 109 -19.29 -8.20 1.54
CA GLY A 109 -18.66 -8.40 2.85
C GLY A 109 -19.10 -7.38 3.90
N ILE A 110 -19.76 -6.28 3.52
CA ILE A 110 -20.30 -5.28 4.45
C ILE A 110 -21.78 -5.53 4.69
N GLY A 111 -22.10 -5.98 5.91
CA GLY A 111 -23.48 -6.09 6.41
C GLY A 111 -23.90 -4.87 7.23
N PRO A 112 -25.19 -4.83 7.67
CA PRO A 112 -25.70 -3.69 8.44
C PRO A 112 -24.92 -3.38 9.72
N LYS A 113 -24.35 -4.38 10.38
CA LYS A 113 -23.58 -4.21 11.60
C LYS A 113 -22.21 -3.60 11.33
N ILE A 114 -21.54 -4.04 10.24
CA ILE A 114 -20.24 -3.48 9.82
C ILE A 114 -20.43 -2.05 9.31
N GLU A 115 -21.51 -1.79 8.54
CA GLU A 115 -21.88 -0.43 8.15
C GLU A 115 -22.06 0.49 9.36
N ALA A 116 -22.72 0.02 10.42
CA ALA A 116 -22.89 0.81 11.65
C ALA A 116 -21.53 1.11 12.35
N LEU A 117 -20.59 0.15 12.36
CA LEU A 117 -19.24 0.37 12.90
C LEU A 117 -18.48 1.42 12.09
N PHE A 118 -18.54 1.36 10.77
CA PHE A 118 -17.87 2.33 9.91
C PHE A 118 -18.49 3.72 10.02
N ASN A 119 -19.81 3.82 10.08
CA ASN A 119 -20.50 5.08 10.29
C ASN A 119 -20.11 5.71 11.64
N ALA A 120 -20.01 4.91 12.70
CA ALA A 120 -19.52 5.38 14.01
C ALA A 120 -18.07 5.85 13.98
N ALA A 121 -17.25 5.29 13.09
CA ALA A 121 -15.85 5.69 12.87
C ALA A 121 -15.69 6.85 11.87
N GLY A 122 -16.80 7.44 11.39
CA GLY A 122 -16.79 8.58 10.46
C GLY A 122 -16.65 8.20 8.99
N ILE A 123 -16.76 6.91 8.63
CA ILE A 123 -16.79 6.44 7.24
C ILE A 123 -18.25 6.24 6.85
N THR A 124 -18.84 7.24 6.18
CA THR A 124 -20.30 7.30 5.91
C THR A 124 -20.63 7.28 4.43
N THR A 125 -19.65 7.50 3.57
CA THR A 125 -19.82 7.56 2.12
C THR A 125 -18.96 6.53 1.40
N TRP A 126 -19.28 6.23 0.15
CA TRP A 126 -18.44 5.40 -0.70
C TRP A 126 -17.06 6.02 -0.92
N HIS A 127 -17.01 7.35 -1.00
CA HIS A 127 -15.75 8.09 -1.12
C HIS A 127 -14.87 7.88 0.12
N ASP A 128 -15.42 8.10 1.33
CA ASP A 128 -14.68 7.92 2.58
C ASP A 128 -14.12 6.48 2.70
N LEU A 129 -14.94 5.49 2.30
CA LEU A 129 -14.55 4.09 2.32
C LEU A 129 -13.46 3.79 1.29
N SER A 130 -13.51 4.43 0.12
CA SER A 130 -12.52 4.24 -0.94
C SER A 130 -11.14 4.81 -0.60
N GLU A 131 -11.10 5.85 0.22
CA GLU A 131 -9.84 6.47 0.68
C GLU A 131 -9.27 5.84 1.96
N ALA A 132 -10.04 4.97 2.60
CA ALA A 132 -9.60 4.31 3.82
C ALA A 132 -8.60 3.19 3.51
N SER A 133 -7.46 3.17 4.22
CA SER A 133 -6.51 2.07 4.10
C SER A 133 -7.07 0.77 4.69
N THR A 134 -6.61 -0.36 4.17
CA THR A 134 -7.01 -1.69 4.67
C THR A 134 -6.73 -1.84 6.17
N GLU A 135 -5.60 -1.30 6.64
CA GLU A 135 -5.19 -1.33 8.05
C GLU A 135 -6.16 -0.54 8.93
N LYS A 136 -6.61 0.64 8.45
CA LYS A 136 -7.61 1.45 9.16
C LYS A 136 -8.95 0.73 9.25
N LEU A 137 -9.39 0.13 8.14
CA LEU A 137 -10.64 -0.64 8.12
C LEU A 137 -10.56 -1.86 9.04
N GLN A 138 -9.42 -2.57 9.05
CA GLN A 138 -9.20 -3.71 9.93
C GLN A 138 -9.21 -3.28 11.41
N ALA A 139 -8.54 -2.18 11.75
CA ALA A 139 -8.52 -1.66 13.12
C ALA A 139 -9.94 -1.32 13.64
N ILE A 140 -10.83 -0.82 12.78
CA ILE A 140 -12.24 -0.56 13.15
C ILE A 140 -12.98 -1.88 13.40
N LEU A 141 -12.72 -2.90 12.58
CA LEU A 141 -13.32 -4.23 12.76
C LEU A 141 -12.83 -4.88 14.05
N ASP A 142 -11.53 -4.81 14.34
CA ASP A 142 -10.91 -5.34 15.55
C ASP A 142 -11.48 -4.68 16.81
N ALA A 143 -11.65 -3.36 16.78
CA ALA A 143 -12.30 -2.60 17.84
C ALA A 143 -13.78 -2.96 18.03
N GLY A 144 -14.45 -3.42 16.97
CA GLY A 144 -15.82 -3.92 17.00
C GLY A 144 -15.98 -5.27 17.69
N GLY A 145 -14.90 -6.01 17.87
CA GLY A 145 -14.83 -7.31 18.55
C GLY A 145 -14.56 -8.49 17.61
N GLU A 146 -14.33 -9.66 18.21
CA GLU A 146 -13.87 -10.87 17.50
C GLU A 146 -14.75 -11.30 16.33
N ASN A 147 -16.07 -11.10 16.43
CA ASN A 147 -17.02 -11.43 15.36
C ASN A 147 -16.82 -10.59 14.09
N TYR A 148 -16.18 -9.44 14.19
CA TYR A 148 -15.89 -8.55 13.07
C TYR A 148 -14.45 -8.64 12.61
N ALA A 149 -13.52 -8.92 13.50
CA ALA A 149 -12.08 -9.07 13.22
C ALA A 149 -11.78 -10.17 12.18
N ILE A 150 -12.66 -11.17 12.05
CA ILE A 150 -12.51 -12.25 11.06
C ILE A 150 -12.76 -11.80 9.61
N HIS A 151 -13.36 -10.62 9.40
CA HIS A 151 -13.59 -10.11 8.06
C HIS A 151 -12.32 -9.49 7.48
N ASN A 152 -12.13 -9.65 6.17
CA ASN A 152 -10.98 -9.10 5.46
C ASN A 152 -11.43 -7.92 4.59
N PRO A 153 -11.02 -6.68 4.92
CA PRO A 153 -11.43 -5.49 4.19
C PRO A 153 -10.58 -5.16 2.95
N SER A 154 -9.69 -6.07 2.50
CA SER A 154 -8.70 -5.78 1.45
C SER A 154 -9.31 -5.32 0.12
N THR A 155 -10.55 -5.73 -0.19
CA THR A 155 -11.23 -5.38 -1.45
C THR A 155 -12.23 -4.24 -1.29
N TRP A 156 -12.57 -3.84 -0.06
CA TRP A 156 -13.69 -2.95 0.20
C TRP A 156 -13.49 -1.53 -0.33
N ALA A 157 -12.29 -0.98 -0.17
CA ALA A 157 -11.94 0.34 -0.70
C ALA A 157 -12.10 0.41 -2.24
N LYS A 158 -11.65 -0.65 -2.94
CA LYS A 158 -11.76 -0.72 -4.40
C LYS A 158 -13.21 -0.88 -4.86
N GLN A 159 -14.02 -1.69 -4.16
CA GLN A 159 -15.45 -1.80 -4.43
C GLN A 159 -16.18 -0.48 -4.22
N ALA A 160 -15.85 0.23 -3.14
CA ALA A 160 -16.41 1.54 -2.83
C ALA A 160 -16.05 2.59 -3.88
N LEU A 161 -14.81 2.55 -4.39
CA LEU A 161 -14.37 3.42 -5.47
C LEU A 161 -15.19 3.20 -6.76
N MET A 162 -15.40 1.94 -7.14
CA MET A 162 -16.25 1.61 -8.30
C MET A 162 -17.69 2.10 -8.12
N ALA A 163 -18.24 1.98 -6.91
CA ALA A 163 -19.57 2.49 -6.60
C ALA A 163 -19.62 4.02 -6.67
N TYR A 164 -18.62 4.71 -6.14
CA TYR A 164 -18.49 6.16 -6.19
C TYR A 164 -18.37 6.69 -7.63
N GLU A 165 -17.62 5.99 -8.47
CA GLU A 165 -17.43 6.32 -9.89
C GLU A 165 -18.61 5.90 -10.78
N GLY A 166 -19.63 5.24 -10.24
CA GLY A 166 -20.79 4.77 -10.99
C GLY A 166 -20.50 3.58 -11.92
N LYS A 167 -19.41 2.85 -11.69
CA LYS A 167 -18.97 1.68 -12.47
C LYS A 167 -19.71 0.41 -12.05
N TRP A 168 -21.05 0.44 -12.16
CA TRP A 168 -21.92 -0.60 -11.61
C TRP A 168 -21.73 -1.97 -12.26
N GLN A 169 -21.46 -2.01 -13.57
CA GLN A 169 -21.24 -3.26 -14.27
C GLN A 169 -19.93 -3.91 -13.85
N GLU A 170 -18.84 -3.12 -13.80
CA GLU A 170 -17.53 -3.60 -13.35
C GLU A 170 -17.59 -4.09 -11.90
N LEU A 171 -18.29 -3.36 -11.04
CA LEU A 171 -18.50 -3.75 -9.65
C LEU A 171 -19.23 -5.10 -9.55
N LYS A 172 -20.30 -5.28 -10.31
CA LYS A 172 -21.09 -6.51 -10.33
C LYS A 172 -20.26 -7.71 -10.82
N ASP A 173 -19.55 -7.51 -11.93
CA ASP A 173 -18.75 -8.57 -12.57
C ASP A 173 -17.60 -8.99 -11.64
N TRP A 174 -16.98 -8.03 -10.97
CA TRP A 174 -15.93 -8.33 -10.00
C TRP A 174 -16.47 -9.02 -8.75
N GLN A 175 -17.58 -8.55 -8.18
CA GLN A 175 -18.23 -9.19 -7.04
C GLN A 175 -18.66 -10.63 -7.34
N ALA A 176 -19.01 -10.95 -8.59
CA ALA A 176 -19.33 -12.33 -8.97
C ALA A 176 -18.14 -13.30 -8.82
N GLY A 177 -16.91 -12.79 -8.84
CA GLY A 177 -15.69 -13.56 -8.59
C GLY A 177 -15.29 -13.64 -7.11
N LEU A 178 -15.86 -12.78 -6.26
CA LEU A 178 -15.52 -12.73 -4.84
C LEU A 178 -16.29 -13.80 -4.06
N ARG A 179 -15.66 -14.31 -3.00
CA ARG A 179 -16.30 -15.18 -2.02
C ARG A 179 -16.36 -14.46 -0.67
N GLY A 180 -17.49 -13.82 -0.38
CA GLY A 180 -17.67 -13.05 0.87
C GLY A 180 -16.72 -11.84 0.98
N GLY A 181 -16.51 -11.14 -0.15
CA GLY A 181 -15.67 -9.94 -0.21
C GLY A 181 -14.16 -10.21 -0.31
N LYS A 182 -13.75 -11.46 -0.57
CA LYS A 182 -12.33 -11.87 -0.72
C LYS A 182 -12.07 -12.35 -2.14
N GLU A 183 -10.89 -12.00 -2.69
CA GLU A 183 -10.34 -12.59 -3.91
C GLU A 183 -9.88 -14.02 -3.68
#